data_a2178550c2e93526722f66c8a066dd2a
#
_entry.id   a2178550c2e93526722f66c8a066dd2a
#
_cell.length_a   1.000
_cell.length_b   1.000
_cell.length_c   1.000
_cell.angle_alpha   90.00
_cell.angle_beta   90.00
_cell.angle_gamma   90.00
#
_symmetry.space_group_name_H-M   'P 1'
#
loop_
_entity.id
_entity.type
_entity.pdbx_description
1 polymer ?
#
loop_
_entity_poly.entity_id
_entity_poly.type
_entity_poly.pdbx_seq_one_letter_code
_entity_poly.pdbx_strand_id
1 'polypeptide(L)'
;MSIPPNASATRVLIVEDEDLVRMMAVDMLEDAGFAVVEAACADEAWAILQSRSDIGVLFTDIEMPGSMNGFVLAARVAERWPQIRLVITSGRCRPAPRDVPDHGMFVPKPYLADQVLRAFERARAH
;
A
#
# COMPACT_ATOMS: atom_id res chain seq x y z
N MET A 1 1.24 7.54 28.83
CA MET A 1 0.43 6.76 27.87
C MET A 1 1.32 6.09 26.87
N SER A 2 1.14 4.83 26.68
CA SER A 2 1.95 4.12 25.70
C SER A 2 1.26 4.16 24.35
N ILE A 3 2.02 4.47 23.32
CA ILE A 3 1.57 4.37 21.95
C ILE A 3 1.58 2.88 21.60
N PRO A 4 0.51 2.35 20.98
CA PRO A 4 0.55 0.96 20.56
C PRO A 4 1.77 0.71 19.68
N PRO A 5 2.57 -0.30 19.96
CA PRO A 5 3.78 -0.55 19.17
C PRO A 5 3.51 -0.64 17.68
N ASN A 6 2.36 -1.18 17.30
CA ASN A 6 1.99 -1.32 15.90
C ASN A 6 1.81 0.03 15.20
N ALA A 7 1.18 1.00 15.87
CA ALA A 7 0.94 2.32 15.27
C ALA A 7 2.24 3.07 15.08
N SER A 8 3.15 3.03 16.07
CA SER A 8 4.42 3.74 15.97
C SER A 8 5.43 3.02 15.09
N ALA A 9 5.33 1.70 14.97
CA ALA A 9 6.26 0.90 14.18
C ALA A 9 5.78 0.67 12.74
N THR A 10 4.51 0.88 12.46
CA THR A 10 3.95 0.62 11.13
C THR A 10 4.31 1.72 10.18
N ARG A 11 5.01 1.36 9.13
CA ARG A 11 5.36 2.28 8.07
C ARG A 11 4.65 1.83 6.79
N VAL A 12 4.07 2.80 6.09
CA VAL A 12 3.33 2.55 4.86
C VAL A 12 4.20 2.90 3.67
N LEU A 13 4.32 1.99 2.72
CA LEU A 13 4.92 2.30 1.43
C LEU A 13 3.79 2.60 0.45
N ILE A 14 3.73 3.84 -0.01
CA ILE A 14 2.77 4.29 -1.03
C ILE A 14 3.43 4.19 -2.39
N VAL A 15 2.75 3.54 -3.34
CA VAL A 15 3.22 3.43 -4.72
C VAL A 15 2.17 4.04 -5.64
N GLU A 16 2.51 5.18 -6.24
CA GLU A 16 1.61 5.97 -7.07
C GLU A 16 2.45 6.80 -8.04
N ASP A 17 2.18 6.68 -9.34
CA ASP A 17 2.96 7.40 -10.36
C ASP A 17 2.54 8.86 -10.55
N GLU A 18 1.31 9.21 -10.19
CA GLU A 18 0.85 10.59 -10.29
C GLU A 18 1.28 11.38 -9.04
N ASP A 19 2.15 12.37 -9.25
CA ASP A 19 2.75 13.11 -8.13
C ASP A 19 1.72 13.76 -7.21
N LEU A 20 0.70 14.38 -7.78
CA LEU A 20 -0.32 15.06 -6.98
C LEU A 20 -1.15 14.07 -6.16
N VAL A 21 -1.55 12.96 -6.77
CA VAL A 21 -2.33 11.93 -6.08
C VAL A 21 -1.49 11.31 -4.96
N ARG A 22 -0.21 11.05 -5.23
CA ARG A 22 0.71 10.51 -4.21
C ARG A 22 0.86 11.46 -3.03
N MET A 23 1.03 12.75 -3.32
CA MET A 23 1.17 13.79 -2.30
C MET A 23 -0.04 13.87 -1.39
N MET A 24 -1.24 13.81 -1.98
CA MET A 24 -2.49 13.83 -1.23
C MET A 24 -2.62 12.59 -0.33
N ALA A 25 -2.23 11.43 -0.82
CA ALA A 25 -2.26 10.19 -0.04
C ALA A 25 -1.28 10.24 1.12
N VAL A 26 -0.08 10.76 0.87
CA VAL A 26 0.94 10.93 1.93
C VAL A 26 0.40 11.82 3.04
N ASP A 27 -0.14 12.99 2.68
CA ASP A 27 -0.68 13.93 3.66
C ASP A 27 -1.79 13.30 4.49
N MET A 28 -2.69 12.59 3.84
CA MET A 28 -3.80 11.91 4.51
C MET A 28 -3.30 10.89 5.53
N LEU A 29 -2.32 10.09 5.16
CA LEU A 29 -1.81 9.04 6.04
C LEU A 29 -0.95 9.61 7.16
N GLU A 30 -0.17 10.64 6.89
CA GLU A 30 0.61 11.32 7.93
C GLU A 30 -0.31 11.98 8.94
N ASP A 31 -1.39 12.59 8.49
CA ASP A 31 -2.40 13.18 9.38
C ASP A 31 -3.03 12.11 10.29
N ALA A 32 -3.13 10.89 9.81
CA ALA A 32 -3.66 9.76 10.58
C ALA A 32 -2.61 9.12 11.50
N GLY A 33 -1.38 9.61 11.49
CA GLY A 33 -0.32 9.15 12.39
C GLY A 33 0.62 8.10 11.81
N PHE A 34 0.51 7.80 10.52
CA PHE A 34 1.41 6.83 9.89
C PHE A 34 2.72 7.48 9.43
N ALA A 35 3.79 6.74 9.53
CA ALA A 35 5.03 7.09 8.86
C ALA A 35 4.96 6.55 7.42
N VAL A 36 5.38 7.35 6.45
CA VAL A 36 5.17 7.04 5.04
C VAL A 36 6.49 7.07 4.27
N VAL A 37 6.65 6.11 3.36
CA VAL A 37 7.71 6.10 2.36
C VAL A 37 7.02 6.09 0.99
N GLU A 38 7.55 6.81 0.03
CA GLU A 38 6.95 6.98 -1.29
C GLU A 38 7.73 6.28 -2.37
N ALA A 39 7.02 5.76 -3.35
CA ALA A 39 7.59 5.26 -4.60
C ALA A 39 6.71 5.69 -5.76
N ALA A 40 7.32 6.03 -6.89
CA ALA A 40 6.61 6.46 -8.08
C ALA A 40 6.28 5.31 -9.04
N CYS A 41 6.87 4.14 -8.83
CA CYS A 41 6.61 2.95 -9.64
C CYS A 41 6.92 1.68 -8.85
N ALA A 42 6.54 0.55 -9.42
CA ALA A 42 6.73 -0.74 -8.76
C ALA A 42 8.19 -1.13 -8.60
N ASP A 43 9.04 -0.79 -9.58
CA ASP A 43 10.47 -1.10 -9.49
C ASP A 43 11.14 -0.35 -8.35
N GLU A 44 10.78 0.92 -8.17
CA GLU A 44 11.28 1.72 -7.05
C GLU A 44 10.79 1.16 -5.72
N ALA A 45 9.50 0.78 -5.66
CA ALA A 45 8.93 0.16 -4.47
C ALA A 45 9.64 -1.14 -4.11
N TRP A 46 9.95 -1.96 -5.10
CA TRP A 46 10.66 -3.23 -4.89
C TRP A 46 12.04 -3.00 -4.28
N ALA A 47 12.77 -2.01 -4.82
CA ALA A 47 14.09 -1.66 -4.29
C ALA A 47 14.01 -1.19 -2.84
N ILE A 48 12.99 -0.38 -2.51
CA ILE A 48 12.76 0.07 -1.14
C ILE A 48 12.50 -1.11 -0.22
N LEU A 49 11.64 -2.04 -0.64
CA LEU A 49 11.30 -3.21 0.17
C LEU A 49 12.50 -4.10 0.43
N GLN A 50 13.40 -4.21 -0.54
CA GLN A 50 14.63 -5.00 -0.38
C GLN A 50 15.61 -4.37 0.60
N SER A 51 15.57 -3.05 0.74
CA SER A 51 16.52 -2.32 1.60
C SER A 51 15.98 -1.98 2.99
N ARG A 52 14.68 -2.19 3.23
CA ARG A 52 14.04 -1.82 4.49
C ARG A 52 13.26 -3.00 5.06
N SER A 53 13.30 -3.14 6.37
CA SER A 53 12.55 -4.18 7.07
C SER A 53 11.37 -3.62 7.89
N ASP A 54 11.16 -2.30 7.82
CA ASP A 54 10.16 -1.62 8.67
C ASP A 54 8.85 -1.30 7.95
N ILE A 55 8.66 -1.79 6.72
CA ILE A 55 7.41 -1.59 5.98
C ILE A 55 6.38 -2.61 6.48
N GLY A 56 5.25 -2.10 6.96
CA GLY A 56 4.16 -2.95 7.46
C GLY A 56 2.94 -2.99 6.56
N VAL A 57 2.79 -1.98 5.69
CA VAL A 57 1.67 -1.89 4.74
C VAL A 57 2.20 -1.45 3.39
N LEU A 58 1.76 -2.13 2.34
CA LEU A 58 1.95 -1.69 0.96
C LEU A 58 0.61 -1.16 0.44
N PHE A 59 0.57 0.12 0.07
CA PHE A 59 -0.59 0.76 -0.51
C PHE A 59 -0.24 1.16 -1.94
N THR A 60 -0.69 0.39 -2.92
CA THR A 60 -0.26 0.57 -4.31
C THR A 60 -1.43 0.75 -5.27
N ASP A 61 -1.22 1.65 -6.24
CA ASP A 61 -2.07 1.74 -7.42
C ASP A 61 -1.82 0.53 -8.32
N ILE A 62 -2.84 0.13 -9.05
CA ILE A 62 -2.74 -0.94 -10.05
C ILE A 62 -2.10 -0.42 -11.33
N GLU A 63 -2.62 0.69 -11.86
CA GLU A 63 -2.18 1.25 -13.14
C GLU A 63 -0.92 2.08 -12.95
N MET A 64 0.21 1.51 -13.31
CA MET A 64 1.50 2.20 -13.24
C MET A 64 2.34 1.83 -14.44
N PRO A 65 3.17 2.77 -14.94
CA PRO A 65 4.11 2.46 -16.02
C PRO A 65 5.26 1.59 -15.49
N GLY A 66 5.98 0.98 -16.40
CA GLY A 66 7.17 0.20 -16.07
C GLY A 66 6.98 -1.29 -16.24
N SER A 67 7.89 -2.06 -15.68
CA SER A 67 7.96 -3.50 -15.87
C SER A 67 6.92 -4.30 -15.07
N MET A 68 6.34 -3.70 -14.05
CA MET A 68 5.28 -4.34 -13.26
C MET A 68 4.19 -3.35 -12.94
N ASN A 69 2.94 -3.85 -12.92
CA ASN A 69 1.81 -3.09 -12.38
C ASN A 69 1.62 -3.41 -10.89
N GLY A 70 0.62 -2.80 -10.28
CA GLY A 70 0.37 -3.00 -8.86
C GLY A 70 -0.07 -4.41 -8.48
N PHE A 71 -0.74 -5.13 -9.37
CA PHE A 71 -1.11 -6.53 -9.12
C PHE A 71 0.12 -7.42 -9.02
N VAL A 72 1.05 -7.26 -9.97
CA VAL A 72 2.29 -8.05 -9.98
C VAL A 72 3.13 -7.72 -8.76
N LEU A 73 3.24 -6.45 -8.44
CA LEU A 73 3.97 -6.01 -7.24
C LEU A 73 3.37 -6.65 -5.98
N ALA A 74 2.05 -6.55 -5.81
CA ALA A 74 1.38 -7.08 -4.62
C ALA A 74 1.55 -8.59 -4.51
N ALA A 75 1.44 -9.32 -5.62
CA ALA A 75 1.62 -10.77 -5.63
C ALA A 75 3.04 -11.16 -5.21
N ARG A 76 4.03 -10.47 -5.72
CA ARG A 76 5.44 -10.72 -5.37
C ARG A 76 5.73 -10.40 -3.91
N VAL A 77 5.15 -9.31 -3.41
CA VAL A 77 5.29 -8.92 -2.01
C VAL A 77 4.65 -9.96 -1.09
N ALA A 78 3.47 -10.46 -1.45
CA ALA A 78 2.79 -11.49 -0.68
C ALA A 78 3.65 -12.75 -0.52
N GLU A 79 4.37 -13.13 -1.55
CA GLU A 79 5.26 -14.30 -1.51
C GLU A 79 6.53 -14.04 -0.70
N ARG A 80 7.14 -12.87 -0.89
CA ARG A 80 8.45 -12.56 -0.32
C ARG A 80 8.38 -12.05 1.11
N TRP A 81 7.37 -11.23 1.41
CA TRP A 81 7.19 -10.60 2.72
C TRP A 81 5.74 -10.81 3.20
N PRO A 82 5.38 -12.03 3.60
CA PRO A 82 4.00 -12.35 3.94
C PRO A 82 3.45 -11.58 5.15
N GLN A 83 4.31 -10.94 5.92
CA GLN A 83 3.90 -10.11 7.06
C GLN A 83 3.39 -8.73 6.64
N ILE A 84 3.63 -8.29 5.41
CA ILE A 84 3.19 -6.98 4.93
C ILE A 84 1.71 -7.05 4.55
N ARG A 85 0.93 -6.10 5.05
CA ARG A 85 -0.48 -5.96 4.68
C ARG A 85 -0.56 -5.28 3.32
N LEU A 86 -1.46 -5.77 2.47
CA LEU A 86 -1.57 -5.31 1.09
C LEU A 86 -2.90 -4.59 0.88
N VAL A 87 -2.84 -3.35 0.40
CA VAL A 87 -4.01 -2.57 0.00
C VAL A 87 -3.77 -2.04 -1.41
N ILE A 88 -4.69 -2.34 -2.30
CA ILE A 88 -4.59 -2.02 -3.72
C ILE A 88 -5.66 -1.00 -4.07
N THR A 89 -5.34 -0.03 -4.90
CA THR A 89 -6.29 0.97 -5.34
C THR A 89 -6.25 1.15 -6.86
N SER A 90 -7.36 1.57 -7.44
CA SER A 90 -7.47 1.84 -8.86
C SER A 90 -8.66 2.75 -9.15
N GLY A 91 -8.50 3.62 -10.13
CA GLY A 91 -9.60 4.43 -10.66
C GLY A 91 -10.25 3.82 -11.91
N ARG A 92 -9.60 2.82 -12.51
CA ARG A 92 -10.04 2.25 -13.79
C ARG A 92 -10.53 0.83 -13.69
N CYS A 93 -9.91 0.03 -12.83
CA CYS A 93 -10.23 -1.39 -12.73
C CYS A 93 -10.94 -1.70 -11.43
N ARG A 94 -11.77 -2.75 -11.49
CA ARG A 94 -12.24 -3.41 -10.28
C ARG A 94 -11.72 -4.83 -10.36
N PRO A 95 -10.75 -5.20 -9.53
CA PRO A 95 -10.18 -6.53 -9.59
C PRO A 95 -11.20 -7.58 -9.18
N ALA A 96 -11.11 -8.75 -9.79
CA ALA A 96 -11.83 -9.90 -9.29
C ALA A 96 -11.22 -10.30 -7.95
N PRO A 97 -11.97 -10.95 -7.05
CA PRO A 97 -11.40 -11.34 -5.75
C PRO A 97 -10.11 -12.15 -5.85
N ARG A 98 -9.98 -12.97 -6.88
CA ARG A 98 -8.77 -13.79 -7.10
C ARG A 98 -7.54 -12.97 -7.51
N ASP A 99 -7.74 -11.75 -7.99
CA ASP A 99 -6.63 -10.88 -8.44
C ASP A 99 -5.96 -10.16 -7.27
N VAL A 100 -6.64 -10.12 -6.13
CA VAL A 100 -6.10 -9.52 -4.91
C VAL A 100 -5.51 -10.65 -4.07
N PRO A 101 -4.25 -10.53 -3.64
CA PRO A 101 -3.66 -11.57 -2.77
C PRO A 101 -4.52 -11.82 -1.53
N ASP A 102 -4.48 -13.04 -1.04
CA ASP A 102 -5.24 -13.43 0.15
C ASP A 102 -5.01 -12.44 1.28
N HIS A 103 -6.08 -12.05 1.95
CA HIS A 103 -6.08 -11.08 3.06
C HIS A 103 -5.76 -9.64 2.64
N GLY A 104 -5.54 -9.39 1.34
CA GLY A 104 -5.41 -8.03 0.82
C GLY A 104 -6.76 -7.36 0.66
N MET A 105 -6.75 -6.04 0.54
CA MET A 105 -7.95 -5.24 0.38
C MET A 105 -7.85 -4.35 -0.86
N PHE A 106 -9.00 -4.05 -1.46
CA PHE A 106 -9.11 -3.13 -2.58
C PHE A 106 -9.90 -1.89 -2.17
N VAL A 107 -9.40 -0.71 -2.54
CA VAL A 107 -10.08 0.56 -2.31
C VAL A 107 -10.20 1.29 -3.64
N PRO A 108 -11.40 1.56 -4.15
CA PRO A 108 -11.56 2.27 -5.41
C PRO A 108 -11.23 3.75 -5.27
N LYS A 109 -10.71 4.36 -6.33
CA LYS A 109 -10.54 5.81 -6.44
C LYS A 109 -11.82 6.45 -6.98
N PRO A 110 -12.17 7.67 -6.58
CA PRO A 110 -11.53 8.43 -5.51
C PRO A 110 -11.90 7.86 -4.14
N TYR A 111 -10.97 7.90 -3.21
CA TYR A 111 -11.21 7.37 -1.88
C TYR A 111 -11.20 8.48 -0.83
N LEU A 112 -11.88 8.21 0.29
CA LEU A 112 -11.83 9.04 1.47
C LEU A 112 -10.88 8.41 2.48
N ALA A 113 -10.35 9.23 3.39
CA ALA A 113 -9.44 8.75 4.42
C ALA A 113 -10.01 7.56 5.19
N ASP A 114 -11.28 7.63 5.58
CA ASP A 114 -11.93 6.55 6.33
C ASP A 114 -11.91 5.21 5.60
N GLN A 115 -12.10 5.25 4.28
CA GLN A 115 -12.08 4.04 3.46
C GLN A 115 -10.70 3.39 3.47
N VAL A 116 -9.66 4.19 3.33
CA VAL A 116 -8.28 3.71 3.31
C VAL A 116 -7.88 3.17 4.68
N LEU A 117 -8.18 3.91 5.74
CA LEU A 117 -7.83 3.50 7.10
C LEU A 117 -8.54 2.21 7.49
N ARG A 118 -9.80 2.06 7.08
CA ARG A 118 -10.55 0.84 7.32
C ARG A 118 -9.98 -0.34 6.55
N ALA A 119 -9.52 -0.10 5.32
CA ALA A 119 -8.86 -1.14 4.53
C ALA A 119 -7.57 -1.60 5.19
N PHE A 120 -6.80 -0.68 5.76
CA PHE A 120 -5.57 -1.02 6.50
C PHE A 120 -5.88 -1.92 7.70
N GLU A 121 -6.97 -1.63 8.41
CA GLU A 121 -7.39 -2.46 9.55
C GLU A 121 -7.82 -3.86 9.13
N ARG A 122 -8.50 -3.96 7.99
CA ARG A 122 -9.04 -5.24 7.49
C ARG A 122 -8.00 -6.08 6.78
N ALA A 123 -7.02 -5.46 6.14
CA ALA A 123 -5.94 -6.18 5.50
C ALA A 123 -5.12 -6.91 6.56
N ARG A 124 -4.77 -8.15 6.28
CA ARG A 124 -4.03 -8.97 7.23
C ARG A 124 -2.72 -9.43 6.63
N ALA A 125 -1.77 -9.67 7.52
CA ALA A 125 -0.54 -10.33 7.15
C ALA A 125 -0.84 -11.81 6.84
N HIS A 126 -0.07 -12.37 5.94
CA HIS A 126 -0.21 -13.78 5.53
C HIS A 126 0.39 -14.75 6.51
#